data_9acdbda1c980e2aa4c9e4d286906698e
#
_entry.id   9acdbda1c980e2aa4c9e4d286906698e
#
_cell.length_a   1.000
_cell.length_b   1.000
_cell.length_c   1.000
_cell.angle_alpha   90.00
_cell.angle_beta   90.00
_cell.angle_gamma   90.00
#
_symmetry.space_group_name_H-M   'P 1'
#
loop_
_entity.id
_entity.type
_entity.pdbx_description
1 polymer ?
#
loop_
_entity_poly.entity_id
_entity_poly.type
_entity_poly.pdbx_seq_one_letter_code
_entity_poly.pdbx_strand_id
1 'polypeptide(L)'
;MAILSASGEIIAVASRAIDTTFIVGGGAEQDPGQWWAAITASTQEVVETAGIDPEDIAAIGCTAQWSGTVAVDETGNPLRPAIIWMDSRGTKDIENQVGGFPRVMGYQVSKILSWIRLAGGAPGMSGKDPIAHILWIKNHESELYEAAYKFLEPVDWIGMKLTGQAYASYDSICLHWVTDNRDIHNVKYNKRLLSISGIDAAKLPDLIATGSIAGYLDKEAASDMGLPAGIPVAAGSGDVHSAVVGSGAVDDFDMHLYIGTSSWISCHVPFKKTSALHNIASIPSAISGRYLVADEHETAGACLDFALSTLFAGIKESEVGNVDTSNQQNTVFSDVPSKRASVYSRAEERIPGVLYAATERAASVASPGSGGVIFTPWLNGERSPVDDHTLRAGLHNLSLYTTQNELIRSIYEGVAFNSKWLLDAVESFTGRRCNSLAFIGGGAQSALWARIHADVLQRDIIPVDEPILANVRGAGLLAWLAVGRIQAGDIHGMVATGTRVTPDPDLAPIYESGYKRYIDIYKKTHGIYRRLNA
;
A
#
# COMPACT_ATOMS: atom_id res chain seq x y z
N MET A 1 2.40 9.09 13.62
CA MET A 1 2.80 8.51 14.93
C MET A 1 1.56 8.22 15.75
N ALA A 2 1.54 7.15 16.53
CA ALA A 2 0.44 6.87 17.45
C ALA A 2 0.95 6.18 18.72
N ILE A 3 0.22 6.32 19.82
CA ILE A 3 0.34 5.48 21.02
C ILE A 3 -0.78 4.44 20.97
N LEU A 4 -0.38 3.17 21.06
CA LEU A 4 -1.28 2.03 21.06
C LEU A 4 -1.24 1.33 22.43
N SER A 5 -2.41 1.13 23.04
CA SER A 5 -2.52 0.39 24.31
C SER A 5 -2.25 -1.11 24.12
N ALA A 6 -2.07 -1.82 25.22
CA ALA A 6 -1.94 -3.28 25.22
C ALA A 6 -3.22 -4.00 24.75
N SER A 7 -4.37 -3.32 24.72
CA SER A 7 -5.63 -3.84 24.17
C SER A 7 -5.84 -3.57 22.68
N GLY A 8 -4.90 -2.89 22.01
CA GLY A 8 -5.00 -2.54 20.59
C GLY A 8 -5.71 -1.21 20.31
N GLU A 9 -6.10 -0.46 21.34
CA GLU A 9 -6.73 0.84 21.22
C GLU A 9 -5.70 1.92 20.90
N ILE A 10 -6.00 2.81 19.97
CA ILE A 10 -5.19 3.99 19.66
C ILE A 10 -5.57 5.10 20.63
N ILE A 11 -4.63 5.48 21.52
CA ILE A 11 -4.84 6.46 22.59
C ILE A 11 -4.64 7.88 22.05
N ALA A 12 -3.63 8.08 21.22
CA ALA A 12 -3.30 9.38 20.64
C ALA A 12 -2.62 9.21 19.27
N VAL A 13 -2.80 10.21 18.41
CA VAL A 13 -2.22 10.26 17.06
C VAL A 13 -1.65 11.65 16.79
N ALA A 14 -0.48 11.71 16.17
CA ALA A 14 0.09 12.94 15.63
C ALA A 14 0.64 12.69 14.22
N SER A 15 0.57 13.70 13.36
CA SER A 15 1.07 13.60 11.99
C SER A 15 1.74 14.88 11.50
N ARG A 16 2.66 14.73 10.55
CA ARG A 16 3.36 15.83 9.88
C ARG A 16 3.38 15.58 8.39
N ALA A 17 3.27 16.63 7.61
CA ALA A 17 3.41 16.58 6.17
C ALA A 17 4.86 16.35 5.78
N ILE A 18 5.06 15.61 4.70
CA ILE A 18 6.35 15.36 4.05
C ILE A 18 6.26 15.81 2.60
N ASP A 19 7.25 16.54 2.15
CA ASP A 19 7.35 16.98 0.76
C ASP A 19 7.84 15.85 -0.14
N THR A 20 7.28 15.79 -1.35
CA THR A 20 7.76 14.90 -2.41
C THR A 20 8.25 15.74 -3.58
N THR A 21 9.49 15.50 -4.01
CA THR A 21 10.09 16.13 -5.17
C THR A 21 9.91 15.23 -6.39
N PHE A 22 9.18 15.72 -7.39
CA PHE A 22 9.05 15.05 -8.68
C PHE A 22 10.07 15.60 -9.67
N ILE A 23 10.79 14.70 -10.35
CA ILE A 23 11.86 15.02 -11.27
C ILE A 23 11.44 14.64 -12.68
N VAL A 24 11.67 15.52 -13.65
CA VAL A 24 11.40 15.24 -15.07
C VAL A 24 12.12 13.96 -15.50
N GLY A 25 11.40 13.09 -16.19
CA GLY A 25 11.93 11.77 -16.58
C GLY A 25 11.53 10.64 -15.63
N GLY A 26 10.56 10.86 -14.74
CA GLY A 26 9.96 9.82 -13.90
C GLY A 26 10.58 9.67 -12.51
N GLY A 27 11.39 10.65 -12.09
CA GLY A 27 11.97 10.64 -10.75
C GLY A 27 10.98 11.09 -9.66
N ALA A 28 11.06 10.44 -8.50
CA ALA A 28 10.30 10.81 -7.30
C ALA A 28 11.16 10.57 -6.06
N GLU A 29 11.39 11.63 -5.30
CA GLU A 29 12.31 11.63 -4.17
C GLU A 29 11.71 12.33 -2.95
N GLN A 30 12.16 11.89 -1.76
CA GLN A 30 11.86 12.54 -0.48
C GLN A 30 13.15 12.68 0.35
N ASP A 31 13.21 13.71 1.19
CA ASP A 31 14.33 13.92 2.11
C ASP A 31 14.13 13.10 3.40
N PRO A 32 14.99 12.10 3.69
CA PRO A 32 14.90 11.34 4.93
C PRO A 32 15.09 12.21 6.19
N GLY A 33 15.79 13.35 6.09
CA GLY A 33 15.90 14.33 7.17
C GLY A 33 14.54 14.90 7.58
N GLN A 34 13.64 15.16 6.61
CA GLN A 34 12.26 15.56 6.91
C GLN A 34 11.48 14.43 7.59
N TRP A 35 11.72 13.15 7.21
CA TRP A 35 11.08 12.02 7.90
C TRP A 35 11.47 11.98 9.37
N TRP A 36 12.79 12.11 9.66
CA TRP A 36 13.27 12.06 11.03
C TRP A 36 12.73 13.23 11.87
N ALA A 37 12.75 14.45 11.33
CA ALA A 37 12.17 15.62 11.99
C ALA A 37 10.65 15.45 12.25
N ALA A 38 9.91 14.88 11.30
CA ALA A 38 8.49 14.59 11.46
C ALA A 38 8.23 13.51 12.53
N ILE A 39 9.04 12.44 12.56
CA ILE A 39 8.96 11.36 13.54
C ILE A 39 9.21 11.92 14.94
N THR A 40 10.29 12.65 15.14
CA THR A 40 10.67 13.20 16.46
C THR A 40 9.62 14.16 16.99
N ALA A 41 9.20 15.14 16.17
CA ALA A 41 8.17 16.10 16.56
C ALA A 41 6.81 15.43 16.85
N SER A 42 6.41 14.44 16.04
CA SER A 42 5.15 13.72 16.27
C SER A 42 5.23 12.78 17.48
N THR A 43 6.40 12.26 17.82
CA THR A 43 6.58 11.43 19.03
C THR A 43 6.38 12.29 20.28
N GLN A 44 7.04 13.44 20.36
CA GLN A 44 6.89 14.35 21.50
C GLN A 44 5.42 14.77 21.68
N GLU A 45 4.74 15.18 20.59
CA GLU A 45 3.34 15.58 20.63
C GLU A 45 2.41 14.44 21.06
N VAL A 46 2.60 13.23 20.53
CA VAL A 46 1.68 12.11 20.84
C VAL A 46 1.84 11.63 22.28
N VAL A 47 3.04 11.68 22.85
CA VAL A 47 3.30 11.35 24.26
C VAL A 47 2.66 12.39 25.18
N GLU A 48 2.84 13.68 24.88
CA GLU A 48 2.19 14.77 25.61
C GLU A 48 0.66 14.67 25.54
N THR A 49 0.10 14.45 24.34
CA THR A 49 -1.35 14.32 24.12
C THR A 49 -1.93 13.11 24.84
N ALA A 50 -1.23 11.99 24.86
CA ALA A 50 -1.64 10.78 25.56
C ALA A 50 -1.57 10.93 27.08
N GLY A 51 -0.77 11.87 27.59
CA GLY A 51 -0.58 12.11 29.02
C GLY A 51 0.04 10.90 29.75
N ILE A 52 0.86 10.10 29.04
CA ILE A 52 1.54 8.92 29.61
C ILE A 52 2.96 9.27 30.07
N ASP A 53 3.49 8.51 31.01
CA ASP A 53 4.91 8.58 31.33
C ASP A 53 5.71 7.90 30.19
N PRO A 54 6.72 8.54 29.60
CA PRO A 54 7.60 7.91 28.61
C PRO A 54 8.21 6.57 29.04
N GLU A 55 8.40 6.36 30.35
CA GLU A 55 8.88 5.10 30.91
C GLU A 55 7.87 3.93 30.77
N ASP A 56 6.59 4.22 30.52
CA ASP A 56 5.55 3.21 30.30
C ASP A 56 5.56 2.68 28.84
N ILE A 57 6.37 3.24 27.95
CA ILE A 57 6.47 2.78 26.56
C ILE A 57 7.23 1.46 26.49
N ALA A 58 6.50 0.38 26.18
CA ALA A 58 7.02 -0.99 26.21
C ALA A 58 7.82 -1.37 24.96
N ALA A 59 7.49 -0.79 23.80
CA ALA A 59 8.15 -1.08 22.52
C ALA A 59 7.86 -0.01 21.48
N ILE A 60 8.71 0.05 20.44
CA ILE A 60 8.53 0.88 19.24
C ILE A 60 8.32 -0.05 18.04
N GLY A 61 7.26 0.19 17.26
CA GLY A 61 6.99 -0.44 15.97
C GLY A 61 7.08 0.58 14.84
N CYS A 62 7.64 0.19 13.71
CA CYS A 62 7.82 1.05 12.55
C CYS A 62 7.09 0.50 11.33
N THR A 63 6.47 1.39 10.57
CA THR A 63 5.96 1.12 9.22
C THR A 63 6.26 2.31 8.32
N ALA A 64 6.53 2.04 7.06
CA ALA A 64 6.79 3.09 6.08
C ALA A 64 6.29 2.66 4.70
N GLN A 65 6.24 3.62 3.75
CA GLN A 65 6.04 3.30 2.34
C GLN A 65 7.04 2.22 1.91
N TRP A 66 6.55 1.23 1.19
CA TRP A 66 7.37 0.13 0.69
C TRP A 66 7.92 0.43 -0.71
N SER A 67 8.94 -0.31 -1.13
CA SER A 67 9.59 -0.12 -2.43
C SER A 67 10.32 1.23 -2.56
N GLY A 68 11.01 1.65 -1.50
CA GLY A 68 11.89 2.81 -1.52
C GLY A 68 13.37 2.41 -1.41
N THR A 69 14.27 3.38 -1.59
CA THR A 69 15.72 3.15 -1.46
C THR A 69 16.40 4.35 -0.83
N VAL A 70 17.01 4.14 0.33
CA VAL A 70 17.84 5.11 1.05
C VAL A 70 19.29 4.62 1.00
N ALA A 71 20.16 5.36 0.31
CA ALA A 71 21.61 5.13 0.33
C ALA A 71 22.22 5.80 1.55
N VAL A 72 22.93 5.07 2.39
CA VAL A 72 23.47 5.58 3.66
C VAL A 72 24.97 5.34 3.81
N ASP A 73 25.61 6.19 4.62
CA ASP A 73 26.96 5.96 5.15
C ASP A 73 26.94 4.99 6.36
N GLU A 74 28.12 4.71 6.94
CA GLU A 74 28.28 3.81 8.09
C GLU A 74 27.55 4.30 9.36
N THR A 75 27.25 5.58 9.45
CA THR A 75 26.54 6.21 10.57
C THR A 75 25.04 6.35 10.34
N GLY A 76 24.53 5.92 9.17
CA GLY A 76 23.12 5.98 8.80
C GLY A 76 22.68 7.33 8.24
N ASN A 77 23.61 8.24 7.92
CA ASN A 77 23.26 9.48 7.24
C ASN A 77 22.94 9.20 5.77
N PRO A 78 21.84 9.76 5.25
CA PRO A 78 21.52 9.64 3.84
C PRO A 78 22.55 10.36 2.97
N LEU A 79 23.04 9.71 1.94
CA LEU A 79 23.99 10.29 0.98
C LEU A 79 23.30 11.10 -0.12
N ARG A 80 21.98 10.95 -0.23
CA ARG A 80 21.10 11.65 -1.15
C ARG A 80 19.65 11.59 -0.66
N PRO A 81 18.70 12.36 -1.26
CA PRO A 81 17.27 12.12 -1.06
C PRO A 81 16.90 10.68 -1.41
N ALA A 82 15.99 10.10 -0.63
CA ALA A 82 15.50 8.74 -0.85
C ALA A 82 14.73 8.65 -2.18
N ILE A 83 14.98 7.62 -2.96
CA ILE A 83 14.15 7.25 -4.09
C ILE A 83 12.93 6.52 -3.54
N ILE A 84 11.71 6.92 -3.96
CA ILE A 84 10.47 6.33 -3.46
C ILE A 84 9.76 5.49 -4.53
N TRP A 85 8.77 4.70 -4.12
CA TRP A 85 8.04 3.71 -4.94
C TRP A 85 7.42 4.26 -6.25
N MET A 86 7.26 5.56 -6.38
CA MET A 86 6.76 6.22 -7.60
C MET A 86 7.84 6.46 -8.66
N ASP A 87 9.12 6.32 -8.30
CA ASP A 87 10.25 6.58 -9.20
C ASP A 87 10.38 5.47 -10.25
N SER A 88 10.45 5.85 -11.50
CA SER A 88 10.59 4.94 -12.64
C SER A 88 11.86 5.13 -13.46
N ARG A 89 12.83 5.93 -12.97
CA ARG A 89 14.09 6.20 -13.68
C ARG A 89 14.90 4.93 -13.96
N GLY A 90 14.78 3.93 -13.06
CA GLY A 90 15.46 2.64 -13.18
C GLY A 90 14.89 1.68 -14.25
N THR A 91 13.86 2.09 -15.02
CA THR A 91 13.20 1.22 -16.02
C THR A 91 14.19 0.61 -17.01
N LYS A 92 15.05 1.43 -17.64
CA LYS A 92 16.03 0.93 -18.63
C LYS A 92 17.12 0.06 -17.97
N ASP A 93 17.51 0.39 -16.76
CA ASP A 93 18.54 -0.35 -16.03
C ASP A 93 18.05 -1.75 -15.67
N ILE A 94 16.80 -1.86 -15.17
CA ILE A 94 16.21 -3.16 -14.86
C ILE A 94 15.91 -3.97 -16.11
N GLU A 95 15.37 -3.37 -17.18
CA GLU A 95 15.14 -4.05 -18.46
C GLU A 95 16.42 -4.68 -19.04
N ASN A 96 17.53 -3.94 -18.99
CA ASN A 96 18.84 -4.42 -19.41
C ASN A 96 19.33 -5.57 -18.50
N GLN A 97 19.16 -5.40 -17.19
CA GLN A 97 19.64 -6.38 -16.20
C GLN A 97 18.88 -7.71 -16.27
N VAL A 98 17.55 -7.68 -16.42
CA VAL A 98 16.71 -8.89 -16.45
C VAL A 98 16.61 -9.49 -17.84
N GLY A 99 16.91 -8.71 -18.87
CA GLY A 99 16.86 -9.10 -20.28
C GLY A 99 17.86 -10.19 -20.67
N GLY A 100 17.74 -10.68 -21.92
CA GLY A 100 18.60 -11.71 -22.51
C GLY A 100 17.83 -12.67 -23.42
N PHE A 101 18.52 -13.63 -24.04
CA PHE A 101 17.93 -14.63 -24.94
C PHE A 101 18.04 -16.03 -24.35
N PRO A 102 17.05 -16.92 -24.49
CA PRO A 102 15.69 -16.64 -24.97
C PRO A 102 14.88 -15.78 -24.00
N ARG A 103 13.87 -15.04 -24.51
CA ARG A 103 13.11 -14.05 -23.75
C ARG A 103 11.63 -14.44 -23.65
N VAL A 104 11.03 -14.22 -22.48
CA VAL A 104 9.58 -14.31 -22.22
C VAL A 104 9.16 -13.10 -21.39
N MET A 105 8.11 -12.40 -21.80
CA MET A 105 7.59 -11.19 -21.10
C MET A 105 8.71 -10.17 -20.75
N GLY A 106 9.68 -9.98 -21.63
CA GLY A 106 10.81 -9.07 -21.38
C GLY A 106 12.01 -9.70 -20.65
N TYR A 107 11.84 -10.79 -19.91
CA TYR A 107 12.89 -11.43 -19.12
C TYR A 107 13.62 -12.52 -19.88
N GLN A 108 14.91 -12.70 -19.59
CA GLN A 108 15.61 -13.93 -19.95
C GLN A 108 15.01 -15.12 -19.20
N VAL A 109 14.64 -16.20 -19.92
CA VAL A 109 13.91 -17.34 -19.35
C VAL A 109 14.61 -17.94 -18.13
N SER A 110 15.93 -18.13 -18.15
CA SER A 110 16.65 -18.71 -17.01
C SER A 110 16.69 -17.80 -15.78
N LYS A 111 16.64 -16.47 -15.98
CA LYS A 111 16.60 -15.50 -14.89
C LYS A 111 15.23 -15.48 -14.23
N ILE A 112 14.14 -15.34 -15.01
CA ILE A 112 12.78 -15.30 -14.43
C ILE A 112 12.43 -16.61 -13.71
N LEU A 113 12.82 -17.77 -14.24
CA LEU A 113 12.62 -19.04 -13.56
C LEU A 113 13.37 -19.12 -12.22
N SER A 114 14.57 -18.53 -12.14
CA SER A 114 15.32 -18.43 -10.88
C SER A 114 14.58 -17.55 -9.87
N TRP A 115 14.09 -16.38 -10.28
CA TRP A 115 13.35 -15.46 -9.41
C TRP A 115 12.04 -16.09 -8.91
N ILE A 116 11.19 -16.61 -9.79
CA ILE A 116 9.93 -17.26 -9.40
C ILE A 116 10.18 -18.41 -8.42
N ARG A 117 11.17 -19.25 -8.71
CA ARG A 117 11.47 -20.40 -7.86
C ARG A 117 11.98 -20.00 -6.48
N LEU A 118 12.90 -19.04 -6.40
CA LEU A 118 13.62 -18.68 -5.17
C LEU A 118 12.87 -17.58 -4.39
N ALA A 119 12.63 -16.45 -5.03
CA ALA A 119 12.03 -15.27 -4.36
C ALA A 119 10.50 -15.35 -4.28
N GLY A 120 9.83 -15.99 -5.26
CA GLY A 120 8.37 -16.02 -5.33
C GLY A 120 7.77 -15.02 -6.30
N GLY A 121 8.55 -14.09 -6.82
CA GLY A 121 8.21 -13.11 -7.82
C GLY A 121 9.45 -12.71 -8.58
N ALA A 122 9.39 -11.67 -9.39
CA ALA A 122 10.51 -11.14 -10.17
C ALA A 122 10.44 -9.60 -10.17
N PRO A 123 11.57 -8.89 -10.36
CA PRO A 123 11.59 -7.43 -10.45
C PRO A 123 10.61 -6.92 -11.49
N GLY A 124 9.85 -5.87 -11.15
CA GLY A 124 8.96 -5.20 -12.09
C GLY A 124 9.72 -4.47 -13.20
N MET A 125 9.19 -4.49 -14.44
CA MET A 125 9.78 -3.76 -15.57
C MET A 125 9.55 -2.25 -15.49
N SER A 126 8.70 -1.78 -14.58
CA SER A 126 8.42 -0.35 -14.39
C SER A 126 9.57 0.43 -13.77
N GLY A 127 10.61 -0.25 -13.27
CA GLY A 127 11.75 0.40 -12.62
C GLY A 127 11.48 0.94 -11.22
N LYS A 128 10.36 0.56 -10.62
CA LYS A 128 9.88 1.09 -9.32
C LYS A 128 10.35 0.26 -8.11
N ASP A 129 10.97 -0.88 -8.32
CA ASP A 129 11.47 -1.73 -7.23
C ASP A 129 12.85 -1.28 -6.75
N PRO A 130 13.23 -1.52 -5.48
CA PRO A 130 14.55 -1.15 -4.94
C PRO A 130 15.72 -1.66 -5.76
N ILE A 131 15.62 -2.86 -6.33
CA ILE A 131 16.65 -3.38 -7.25
C ILE A 131 16.90 -2.44 -8.44
N ALA A 132 15.84 -1.86 -9.02
CA ALA A 132 15.95 -0.93 -10.14
C ALA A 132 16.53 0.41 -9.69
N HIS A 133 16.15 0.89 -8.50
CA HIS A 133 16.70 2.11 -7.91
C HIS A 133 18.21 1.96 -7.65
N ILE A 134 18.65 0.86 -7.07
CA ILE A 134 20.07 0.57 -6.80
C ILE A 134 20.86 0.47 -8.10
N LEU A 135 20.31 -0.18 -9.13
CA LEU A 135 20.95 -0.25 -10.45
C LEU A 135 21.06 1.12 -11.11
N TRP A 136 20.02 1.94 -11.00
CA TRP A 136 20.05 3.30 -11.51
C TRP A 136 21.13 4.13 -10.82
N ILE A 137 21.22 4.09 -9.47
CA ILE A 137 22.29 4.76 -8.72
C ILE A 137 23.65 4.25 -9.17
N LYS A 138 23.84 2.94 -9.29
CA LYS A 138 25.08 2.32 -9.74
C LYS A 138 25.55 2.81 -11.10
N ASN A 139 24.61 2.99 -12.04
CA ASN A 139 24.93 3.33 -13.43
C ASN A 139 25.02 4.84 -13.66
N HIS A 140 24.31 5.67 -12.89
CA HIS A 140 24.18 7.10 -13.12
C HIS A 140 24.84 7.96 -12.03
N GLU A 141 25.04 7.41 -10.83
CA GLU A 141 25.67 8.06 -9.67
C GLU A 141 26.76 7.15 -9.06
N SER A 142 27.70 6.69 -9.87
CA SER A 142 28.65 5.64 -9.51
C SER A 142 29.53 5.99 -8.29
N GLU A 143 29.93 7.24 -8.13
CA GLU A 143 30.69 7.70 -6.96
C GLU A 143 29.88 7.55 -5.67
N LEU A 144 28.58 7.89 -5.72
CA LEU A 144 27.67 7.69 -4.60
C LEU A 144 27.46 6.20 -4.31
N TYR A 145 27.29 5.38 -5.36
CA TYR A 145 27.17 3.94 -5.21
C TYR A 145 28.39 3.34 -4.48
N GLU A 146 29.59 3.74 -4.84
CA GLU A 146 30.82 3.26 -4.17
C GLU A 146 30.90 3.78 -2.71
N ALA A 147 30.52 5.03 -2.45
CA ALA A 147 30.52 5.63 -1.12
C ALA A 147 29.43 5.05 -0.20
N ALA A 148 28.36 4.50 -0.74
CA ALA A 148 27.27 3.96 0.06
C ALA A 148 27.74 2.74 0.87
N TYR A 149 27.49 2.79 2.18
CA TYR A 149 27.65 1.65 3.08
C TYR A 149 26.55 0.63 2.84
N LYS A 150 25.27 1.07 2.90
CA LYS A 150 24.10 0.21 2.67
C LYS A 150 23.04 0.93 1.84
N PHE A 151 22.19 0.13 1.16
CA PHE A 151 20.92 0.53 0.57
C PHE A 151 19.79 -0.07 1.39
N LEU A 152 18.94 0.77 1.97
CA LEU A 152 17.89 0.40 2.91
C LEU A 152 16.52 0.74 2.34
N GLU A 153 15.50 -0.05 2.70
CA GLU A 153 14.11 0.40 2.59
C GLU A 153 13.86 1.58 3.54
N PRO A 154 12.87 2.43 3.29
CA PRO A 154 12.53 3.52 4.20
C PRO A 154 12.32 3.06 5.65
N VAL A 155 11.62 1.95 5.86
CA VAL A 155 11.37 1.40 7.19
C VAL A 155 12.65 0.89 7.86
N ASP A 156 13.56 0.30 7.10
CA ASP A 156 14.83 -0.21 7.61
C ASP A 156 15.80 0.94 7.95
N TRP A 157 15.72 2.04 7.19
CA TRP A 157 16.45 3.27 7.54
C TRP A 157 15.95 3.89 8.85
N ILE A 158 14.62 3.93 9.06
CA ILE A 158 14.06 4.37 10.35
C ILE A 158 14.58 3.46 11.47
N GLY A 159 14.57 2.14 11.25
CA GLY A 159 15.13 1.18 12.20
C GLY A 159 16.61 1.44 12.51
N MET A 160 17.43 1.74 11.50
CA MET A 160 18.84 2.11 11.67
C MET A 160 18.98 3.41 12.47
N LYS A 161 18.16 4.42 12.22
CA LYS A 161 18.15 5.68 13.00
C LYS A 161 17.78 5.46 14.47
N LEU A 162 16.91 4.49 14.76
CA LEU A 162 16.48 4.17 16.12
C LEU A 162 17.50 3.33 16.89
N THR A 163 18.26 2.45 16.21
CA THR A 163 19.06 1.41 16.87
C THR A 163 20.56 1.47 16.56
N GLY A 164 20.97 2.29 15.58
CA GLY A 164 22.35 2.32 15.08
C GLY A 164 22.74 1.10 14.23
N GLN A 165 21.80 0.20 13.88
CA GLN A 165 22.10 -1.05 13.17
C GLN A 165 21.41 -1.12 11.81
N ALA A 166 22.16 -1.43 10.75
CA ALA A 166 21.63 -1.61 9.40
C ALA A 166 21.09 -3.04 9.22
N TYR A 167 19.80 -3.22 9.44
CA TYR A 167 19.11 -4.49 9.23
C TYR A 167 17.87 -4.33 8.32
N ALA A 168 17.35 -5.46 7.83
CA ALA A 168 16.06 -5.56 7.16
C ALA A 168 15.33 -6.81 7.62
N SER A 169 14.01 -6.72 7.81
CA SER A 169 13.16 -7.87 8.07
C SER A 169 12.94 -8.69 6.80
N TYR A 170 12.52 -9.95 6.94
CA TYR A 170 12.25 -10.82 5.79
C TYR A 170 11.17 -10.26 4.86
N ASP A 171 10.20 -9.54 5.39
CA ASP A 171 9.13 -8.90 4.63
C ASP A 171 9.57 -7.57 4.00
N SER A 172 10.35 -6.72 4.69
CA SER A 172 10.79 -5.43 4.14
C SER A 172 11.69 -5.61 2.92
N ILE A 173 12.66 -6.56 2.98
CA ILE A 173 13.67 -6.75 1.93
C ILE A 173 13.15 -7.41 0.64
N CYS A 174 11.95 -7.98 0.63
CA CYS A 174 11.58 -8.92 -0.42
C CYS A 174 11.50 -8.30 -1.82
N LEU A 175 11.20 -7.00 -1.98
CA LEU A 175 11.22 -6.31 -3.29
C LEU A 175 12.62 -6.00 -3.83
N HIS A 176 13.67 -6.29 -3.08
CA HIS A 176 15.02 -6.32 -3.64
C HIS A 176 15.24 -7.55 -4.53
N TRP A 177 14.36 -8.55 -4.46
CA TRP A 177 14.36 -9.77 -5.28
C TRP A 177 15.66 -10.57 -5.22
N VAL A 178 16.38 -10.50 -4.11
CA VAL A 178 17.70 -11.15 -3.91
C VAL A 178 17.69 -12.22 -2.82
N THR A 179 16.53 -12.49 -2.22
CA THR A 179 16.35 -13.45 -1.12
C THR A 179 15.76 -14.77 -1.59
N ASP A 180 16.16 -15.86 -0.93
CA ASP A 180 15.56 -17.19 -1.05
C ASP A 180 14.42 -17.33 -0.05
N ASN A 181 13.20 -17.23 -0.54
CA ASN A 181 11.98 -17.21 0.28
C ASN A 181 11.28 -18.57 0.34
N ARG A 182 11.97 -19.68 -0.03
CA ARG A 182 11.39 -21.02 -0.02
C ARG A 182 11.20 -21.59 1.37
N ASP A 183 12.08 -21.20 2.28
CA ASP A 183 11.95 -21.50 3.71
C ASP A 183 11.71 -20.18 4.47
N ILE A 184 10.46 -19.96 4.83
CA ILE A 184 10.04 -18.72 5.49
C ILE A 184 10.67 -18.53 6.89
N HIS A 185 11.14 -19.60 7.51
CA HIS A 185 11.82 -19.55 8.81
C HIS A 185 13.32 -19.26 8.69
N ASN A 186 13.87 -19.30 7.46
CA ASN A 186 15.30 -19.10 7.21
C ASN A 186 15.53 -18.40 5.86
N VAL A 187 14.93 -17.23 5.70
CA VAL A 187 15.13 -16.35 4.54
C VAL A 187 16.56 -15.84 4.54
N LYS A 188 17.22 -15.89 3.39
CA LYS A 188 18.62 -15.47 3.24
C LYS A 188 18.92 -14.96 1.85
N TYR A 189 19.95 -14.14 1.71
CA TYR A 189 20.47 -13.74 0.41
C TYR A 189 20.90 -14.94 -0.42
N ASN A 190 20.49 -14.97 -1.68
CA ASN A 190 20.79 -16.07 -2.58
C ASN A 190 21.85 -15.66 -3.61
N LYS A 191 22.98 -16.38 -3.66
CA LYS A 191 24.11 -16.10 -4.57
C LYS A 191 23.69 -16.02 -6.04
N ARG A 192 22.75 -16.85 -6.47
CA ARG A 192 22.25 -16.84 -7.86
C ARG A 192 21.45 -15.56 -8.13
N LEU A 193 20.55 -15.17 -7.21
CA LEU A 193 19.75 -13.96 -7.35
C LEU A 193 20.63 -12.71 -7.32
N LEU A 194 21.59 -12.62 -6.41
CA LEU A 194 22.59 -11.54 -6.36
C LEU A 194 23.37 -11.43 -7.68
N SER A 195 23.82 -12.55 -8.22
CA SER A 195 24.54 -12.56 -9.50
C SER A 195 23.72 -12.07 -10.67
N ILE A 196 22.43 -12.48 -10.77
CA ILE A 196 21.56 -12.06 -11.88
C ILE A 196 20.96 -10.67 -11.67
N SER A 197 20.91 -10.14 -10.44
CA SER A 197 20.50 -8.78 -10.13
C SER A 197 21.60 -7.74 -10.34
N GLY A 198 22.86 -8.16 -10.28
CA GLY A 198 24.00 -7.26 -10.38
C GLY A 198 24.25 -6.41 -9.12
N ILE A 199 23.60 -6.75 -7.99
CA ILE A 199 23.75 -6.06 -6.71
C ILE A 199 24.86 -6.70 -5.88
N ASP A 200 25.67 -5.85 -5.26
CA ASP A 200 26.69 -6.28 -4.31
C ASP A 200 26.03 -6.58 -2.95
N ALA A 201 26.21 -7.82 -2.47
CA ALA A 201 25.68 -8.24 -1.18
C ALA A 201 26.25 -7.44 0.00
N ALA A 202 27.48 -6.92 -0.11
CA ALA A 202 28.09 -6.10 0.94
C ALA A 202 27.34 -4.77 1.17
N LYS A 203 26.60 -4.30 0.17
CA LYS A 203 25.82 -3.06 0.24
C LYS A 203 24.35 -3.28 0.68
N LEU A 204 23.98 -4.51 1.05
CA LEU A 204 22.67 -4.84 1.58
C LEU A 204 22.70 -4.95 3.11
N PRO A 205 21.58 -4.64 3.82
CA PRO A 205 21.51 -4.78 5.28
C PRO A 205 21.62 -6.24 5.74
N ASP A 206 21.87 -6.45 7.02
CA ASP A 206 21.78 -7.77 7.63
C ASP A 206 20.31 -8.19 7.74
N LEU A 207 20.01 -9.49 7.50
CA LEU A 207 18.63 -9.99 7.58
C LEU A 207 18.31 -10.42 9.01
N ILE A 208 17.13 -9.99 9.47
CA ILE A 208 16.53 -10.44 10.73
C ILE A 208 15.16 -11.07 10.48
N ALA A 209 14.78 -11.97 11.38
CA ALA A 209 13.47 -12.61 11.27
C ALA A 209 12.34 -11.60 11.50
N THR A 210 11.29 -11.70 10.70
CA THR A 210 10.06 -10.93 10.88
C THR A 210 9.49 -11.13 12.29
N GLY A 211 9.03 -10.05 12.91
CA GLY A 211 8.45 -10.07 14.26
C GLY A 211 9.47 -10.23 15.39
N SER A 212 10.77 -10.10 15.12
CA SER A 212 11.81 -10.09 16.15
C SER A 212 12.08 -8.67 16.68
N ILE A 213 12.78 -8.58 17.80
CA ILE A 213 13.38 -7.33 18.27
C ILE A 213 14.63 -7.07 17.39
N ALA A 214 14.64 -5.92 16.73
CA ALA A 214 15.73 -5.48 15.86
C ALA A 214 16.89 -4.86 16.64
N GLY A 215 16.59 -4.28 17.78
CA GLY A 215 17.53 -3.61 18.67
C GLY A 215 16.82 -2.84 19.76
N TYR A 216 17.52 -1.89 20.33
CA TYR A 216 17.00 -1.04 21.39
C TYR A 216 17.24 0.42 21.03
N LEU A 217 16.33 1.29 21.43
CA LEU A 217 16.41 2.73 21.17
C LEU A 217 17.73 3.26 21.72
N ASP A 218 18.56 3.79 20.83
CA ASP A 218 19.86 4.32 21.23
C ASP A 218 19.74 5.69 21.94
N LYS A 219 20.84 6.19 22.47
CA LYS A 219 20.82 7.42 23.28
C LYS A 219 20.54 8.68 22.47
N GLU A 220 21.01 8.74 21.22
CA GLU A 220 20.83 9.90 20.34
C GLU A 220 19.38 9.99 19.90
N ALA A 221 18.84 8.89 19.35
CA ALA A 221 17.44 8.80 18.95
C ALA A 221 16.48 9.03 20.14
N ALA A 222 16.81 8.48 21.30
CA ALA A 222 16.04 8.69 22.54
C ALA A 222 15.97 10.17 22.92
N SER A 223 17.11 10.87 22.87
CA SER A 223 17.18 12.31 23.14
C SER A 223 16.36 13.12 22.15
N ASP A 224 16.44 12.81 20.84
CA ASP A 224 15.69 13.49 19.79
C ASP A 224 14.17 13.30 19.95
N MET A 225 13.75 12.11 20.35
CA MET A 225 12.33 11.77 20.51
C MET A 225 11.73 12.14 21.87
N GLY A 226 12.58 12.52 22.86
CA GLY A 226 12.14 12.77 24.24
C GLY A 226 11.71 11.49 24.97
N LEU A 227 12.33 10.35 24.66
CA LEU A 227 12.06 9.03 25.22
C LEU A 227 13.24 8.49 26.02
N PRO A 228 13.04 7.53 26.96
CA PRO A 228 14.14 6.82 27.60
C PRO A 228 14.87 5.93 26.60
N ALA A 229 16.20 5.88 26.68
CA ALA A 229 16.99 4.93 25.91
C ALA A 229 16.76 3.50 26.35
N GLY A 230 16.90 2.54 25.42
CA GLY A 230 16.77 1.12 25.75
C GLY A 230 15.38 0.55 25.55
N ILE A 231 14.42 1.32 25.04
CA ILE A 231 13.12 0.77 24.63
C ILE A 231 13.33 -0.23 23.48
N PRO A 232 12.74 -1.44 23.53
CA PRO A 232 12.82 -2.40 22.44
C PRO A 232 12.24 -1.83 21.14
N VAL A 233 12.96 -1.99 20.02
CA VAL A 233 12.53 -1.62 18.68
C VAL A 233 12.24 -2.91 17.91
N ALA A 234 11.01 -3.10 17.48
CA ALA A 234 10.61 -4.23 16.66
C ALA A 234 11.14 -4.09 15.23
N ALA A 235 11.38 -5.21 14.56
CA ALA A 235 11.66 -5.23 13.13
C ALA A 235 10.54 -4.49 12.38
N GLY A 236 10.92 -3.51 11.58
CA GLY A 236 9.97 -2.71 10.82
C GLY A 236 9.32 -3.49 9.69
N SER A 237 8.19 -3.01 9.20
CA SER A 237 7.41 -3.66 8.14
C SER A 237 6.88 -2.65 7.13
N GLY A 238 6.76 -3.06 5.87
CA GLY A 238 6.15 -2.23 4.83
C GLY A 238 4.67 -1.92 5.14
N ASP A 239 4.15 -0.84 4.56
CA ASP A 239 2.79 -0.36 4.78
C ASP A 239 1.72 -1.41 4.44
N VAL A 240 1.85 -2.14 3.33
CA VAL A 240 0.93 -3.22 2.94
C VAL A 240 0.87 -4.31 4.01
N HIS A 241 2.02 -4.69 4.56
CA HIS A 241 2.12 -5.71 5.60
C HIS A 241 1.51 -5.23 6.92
N SER A 242 1.82 -3.98 7.31
CA SER A 242 1.23 -3.39 8.51
C SER A 242 -0.27 -3.18 8.36
N ALA A 243 -0.76 -2.83 7.16
CA ALA A 243 -2.18 -2.67 6.88
C ALA A 243 -2.97 -3.96 7.13
N VAL A 244 -2.48 -5.12 6.66
CA VAL A 244 -3.18 -6.40 6.87
C VAL A 244 -3.22 -6.76 8.35
N VAL A 245 -2.15 -6.54 9.11
CA VAL A 245 -2.14 -6.78 10.57
C VAL A 245 -3.10 -5.82 11.28
N GLY A 246 -3.05 -4.54 10.93
CA GLY A 246 -3.92 -3.52 11.52
C GLY A 246 -5.38 -3.60 11.11
N SER A 247 -5.73 -4.39 10.09
CA SER A 247 -7.11 -4.74 9.74
C SER A 247 -7.69 -5.88 10.59
N GLY A 248 -6.85 -6.59 11.36
CA GLY A 248 -7.24 -7.79 12.10
C GLY A 248 -7.27 -9.07 11.26
N ALA A 249 -6.99 -9.02 9.95
CA ALA A 249 -6.98 -10.18 9.06
C ALA A 249 -5.65 -10.94 9.17
N VAL A 250 -5.40 -11.60 10.28
CA VAL A 250 -4.12 -12.25 10.62
C VAL A 250 -4.12 -13.76 10.44
N ASP A 251 -5.27 -14.39 10.39
CA ASP A 251 -5.37 -15.83 10.16
C ASP A 251 -5.20 -16.18 8.68
N ASP A 252 -4.85 -17.45 8.40
CA ASP A 252 -4.69 -17.92 7.03
C ASP A 252 -6.00 -17.79 6.25
N PHE A 253 -5.94 -17.11 5.09
CA PHE A 253 -7.06 -16.86 4.18
C PHE A 253 -8.09 -15.82 4.67
N ASP A 254 -7.85 -15.17 5.81
CA ASP A 254 -8.63 -13.98 6.19
C ASP A 254 -8.24 -12.82 5.31
N MET A 255 -9.20 -12.31 4.55
CA MET A 255 -8.97 -11.28 3.55
C MET A 255 -9.30 -9.89 4.07
N HIS A 256 -8.51 -8.92 3.67
CA HIS A 256 -8.88 -7.52 3.80
C HIS A 256 -8.88 -6.83 2.44
N LEU A 257 -9.74 -5.83 2.31
CA LEU A 257 -9.81 -4.89 1.19
C LEU A 257 -9.31 -3.53 1.68
N TYR A 258 -8.31 -2.98 1.02
CA TYR A 258 -7.87 -1.60 1.21
C TYR A 258 -8.34 -0.73 0.04
N ILE A 259 -8.94 0.41 0.33
CA ILE A 259 -9.26 1.46 -0.64
C ILE A 259 -8.65 2.77 -0.17
N GLY A 260 -7.56 3.16 -0.79
CA GLY A 260 -6.92 4.46 -0.68
C GLY A 260 -6.84 5.12 -2.05
N THR A 261 -5.72 5.78 -2.38
CA THR A 261 -5.41 6.25 -3.74
C THR A 261 -5.39 5.08 -4.72
N SER A 262 -4.71 3.98 -4.36
CA SER A 262 -4.74 2.65 -4.96
C SER A 262 -5.62 1.69 -4.14
N SER A 263 -5.67 0.41 -4.50
CA SER A 263 -6.34 -0.62 -3.70
C SER A 263 -5.66 -1.98 -3.83
N TRP A 264 -5.92 -2.86 -2.85
CA TRP A 264 -5.51 -4.26 -2.88
C TRP A 264 -6.44 -5.15 -2.08
N ILE A 265 -6.39 -6.45 -2.35
CA ILE A 265 -7.04 -7.49 -1.57
C ILE A 265 -5.97 -8.51 -1.16
N SER A 266 -5.63 -8.57 0.10
CA SER A 266 -4.54 -9.39 0.59
C SER A 266 -4.97 -10.28 1.75
N CYS A 267 -4.25 -11.39 1.95
CA CYS A 267 -4.43 -12.29 3.08
C CYS A 267 -3.13 -13.06 3.37
N HIS A 268 -3.03 -13.59 4.57
CA HIS A 268 -1.98 -14.54 4.92
C HIS A 268 -2.24 -15.92 4.33
N VAL A 269 -1.17 -16.61 3.92
CA VAL A 269 -1.22 -17.99 3.42
C VAL A 269 -0.02 -18.80 3.93
N PRO A 270 -0.18 -20.13 4.15
CA PRO A 270 0.90 -20.99 4.67
C PRO A 270 1.85 -21.49 3.57
N PHE A 271 1.76 -20.96 2.34
CA PHE A 271 2.53 -21.47 1.21
C PHE A 271 3.10 -20.38 0.31
N LYS A 272 4.23 -20.67 -0.32
CA LYS A 272 4.84 -19.87 -1.38
C LYS A 272 4.28 -20.28 -2.74
N LYS A 273 3.65 -19.35 -3.45
CA LYS A 273 3.07 -19.57 -4.80
C LYS A 273 3.21 -18.30 -5.64
N THR A 274 3.24 -18.46 -6.96
CA THR A 274 3.27 -17.37 -7.94
C THR A 274 2.30 -17.66 -9.07
N SER A 275 1.51 -16.69 -9.45
CA SER A 275 0.65 -16.69 -10.63
C SER A 275 1.07 -15.58 -11.59
N ALA A 276 1.92 -15.91 -12.56
CA ALA A 276 2.33 -14.96 -13.59
C ALA A 276 1.15 -14.50 -14.47
N LEU A 277 0.07 -15.30 -14.56
CA LEU A 277 -1.11 -14.97 -15.34
C LEU A 277 -1.90 -13.80 -14.73
N HIS A 278 -1.93 -13.71 -13.39
CA HIS A 278 -2.71 -12.69 -12.68
C HIS A 278 -1.83 -11.64 -11.98
N ASN A 279 -0.50 -11.72 -12.18
CA ASN A 279 0.46 -10.87 -11.49
C ASN A 279 0.26 -10.88 -9.95
N ILE A 280 0.09 -12.09 -9.38
CA ILE A 280 -0.13 -12.33 -7.95
C ILE A 280 0.96 -13.26 -7.43
N ALA A 281 1.54 -12.94 -6.30
CA ALA A 281 2.55 -13.76 -5.63
C ALA A 281 2.28 -13.85 -4.12
N SER A 282 2.76 -14.93 -3.48
CA SER A 282 2.89 -14.96 -2.03
C SER A 282 4.35 -14.75 -1.64
N ILE A 283 4.58 -13.72 -0.83
CA ILE A 283 5.89 -13.21 -0.41
C ILE A 283 5.99 -13.28 1.13
N PRO A 284 7.18 -13.18 1.72
CA PRO A 284 7.31 -13.16 3.19
C PRO A 284 6.37 -12.15 3.83
N SER A 285 5.69 -12.54 4.90
CA SER A 285 4.74 -11.72 5.66
C SER A 285 5.39 -11.08 6.89
N ALA A 286 4.76 -10.01 7.40
CA ALA A 286 5.06 -9.47 8.74
C ALA A 286 4.69 -10.43 9.89
N ILE A 287 3.84 -11.42 9.66
CA ILE A 287 3.56 -12.48 10.62
C ILE A 287 4.54 -13.64 10.39
N SER A 288 5.29 -13.96 11.43
CA SER A 288 6.32 -15.02 11.38
C SER A 288 5.75 -16.36 10.91
N GLY A 289 6.48 -17.02 10.00
CA GLY A 289 6.11 -18.33 9.47
C GLY A 289 5.02 -18.33 8.40
N ARG A 290 4.59 -17.15 7.91
CA ARG A 290 3.54 -17.00 6.90
C ARG A 290 4.02 -16.22 5.69
N TYR A 291 3.29 -16.38 4.60
CA TYR A 291 3.41 -15.54 3.41
C TYR A 291 2.20 -14.62 3.31
N LEU A 292 2.38 -13.50 2.65
CA LEU A 292 1.34 -12.54 2.31
C LEU A 292 1.05 -12.62 0.82
N VAL A 293 -0.21 -12.69 0.43
CA VAL A 293 -0.63 -12.53 -0.97
C VAL A 293 -0.41 -11.08 -1.36
N ALA A 294 0.45 -10.84 -2.34
CA ALA A 294 0.76 -9.52 -2.86
C ALA A 294 0.11 -9.33 -4.22
N ASP A 295 -0.71 -8.31 -4.29
CA ASP A 295 -1.40 -7.80 -5.48
C ASP A 295 -1.68 -6.31 -5.27
N GLU A 296 -2.00 -5.58 -6.33
CA GLU A 296 -2.32 -4.16 -6.23
C GLU A 296 -3.05 -3.67 -7.49
N HIS A 297 -4.06 -2.83 -7.30
CA HIS A 297 -4.62 -1.97 -8.34
C HIS A 297 -3.89 -0.64 -8.40
N GLU A 298 -3.69 -0.11 -9.60
CA GLU A 298 -2.98 1.16 -9.79
C GLU A 298 -3.81 2.36 -9.28
N THR A 299 -5.14 2.34 -9.44
CA THR A 299 -6.02 3.45 -9.04
C THR A 299 -7.35 2.96 -8.46
N ALA A 300 -7.80 3.61 -7.39
CA ALA A 300 -9.10 3.36 -6.74
C ALA A 300 -9.74 4.68 -6.27
N GLY A 301 -9.46 5.15 -5.06
CA GLY A 301 -9.93 6.43 -4.55
C GLY A 301 -9.48 7.61 -5.41
N ALA A 302 -8.30 7.52 -6.05
CA ALA A 302 -7.84 8.49 -7.02
C ALA A 302 -8.83 8.73 -8.18
N CYS A 303 -9.68 7.76 -8.51
CA CYS A 303 -10.72 7.93 -9.52
C CYS A 303 -11.80 8.92 -9.09
N LEU A 304 -12.14 8.93 -7.80
CA LEU A 304 -13.08 9.90 -7.25
C LEU A 304 -12.45 11.29 -7.18
N ASP A 305 -11.18 11.39 -6.78
CA ASP A 305 -10.42 12.65 -6.77
C ASP A 305 -10.33 13.25 -8.18
N PHE A 306 -10.00 12.43 -9.17
CA PHE A 306 -9.97 12.83 -10.57
C PHE A 306 -11.34 13.32 -11.05
N ALA A 307 -12.40 12.60 -10.71
CA ALA A 307 -13.75 12.99 -11.09
C ALA A 307 -14.15 14.34 -10.47
N LEU A 308 -13.89 14.53 -9.18
CA LEU A 308 -14.19 15.78 -8.47
C LEU A 308 -13.38 16.97 -9.01
N SER A 309 -12.11 16.78 -9.27
CA SER A 309 -11.24 17.86 -9.76
C SER A 309 -11.39 18.16 -11.25
N THR A 310 -11.86 17.20 -12.05
CA THR A 310 -11.83 17.32 -13.52
C THR A 310 -13.23 17.28 -14.15
N LEU A 311 -14.06 16.29 -13.77
CA LEU A 311 -15.37 16.11 -14.39
C LEU A 311 -16.47 16.92 -13.68
N PHE A 312 -16.33 17.12 -12.39
CA PHE A 312 -17.34 17.78 -11.53
C PHE A 312 -16.82 19.03 -10.83
N ALA A 313 -15.80 19.68 -11.34
CA ALA A 313 -15.16 20.86 -10.76
C ALA A 313 -16.11 22.07 -10.52
N GLY A 314 -17.36 22.02 -11.00
CA GLY A 314 -18.38 23.05 -10.81
C GLY A 314 -19.36 22.78 -9.66
N ILE A 315 -19.25 21.64 -8.97
CA ILE A 315 -20.08 21.38 -7.78
C ILE A 315 -19.63 22.31 -6.66
N LYS A 316 -20.47 23.29 -6.31
CA LYS A 316 -20.21 24.23 -5.23
C LYS A 316 -20.68 23.63 -3.89
N GLU A 317 -19.95 23.94 -2.80
CA GLU A 317 -20.37 23.60 -1.44
C GLU A 317 -21.80 24.05 -1.11
N SER A 318 -22.27 25.16 -1.71
CA SER A 318 -23.61 25.70 -1.54
C SER A 318 -24.75 24.83 -2.13
N GLU A 319 -24.44 23.90 -3.04
CA GLU A 319 -25.40 22.94 -3.61
C GLU A 319 -25.53 21.69 -2.73
N VAL A 320 -24.66 21.57 -1.74
CA VAL A 320 -24.64 20.54 -0.72
C VAL A 320 -25.41 21.07 0.49
N GLY A 321 -26.73 20.83 0.55
CA GLY A 321 -27.61 21.33 1.61
C GLY A 321 -27.00 21.23 3.03
N ASN A 322 -27.43 22.11 3.94
CA ASN A 322 -26.93 22.27 5.32
C ASN A 322 -26.55 20.94 5.97
N VAL A 323 -25.25 20.72 6.11
CA VAL A 323 -24.69 19.59 6.87
C VAL A 323 -24.73 19.99 8.33
N ASP A 324 -25.51 19.28 9.13
CA ASP A 324 -25.37 19.34 10.59
C ASP A 324 -23.99 18.76 10.98
N THR A 325 -23.04 19.66 11.20
CA THR A 325 -21.65 19.31 11.57
C THR A 325 -21.50 18.95 13.04
N SER A 326 -22.58 18.89 13.81
CA SER A 326 -22.54 18.67 15.27
C SER A 326 -22.12 17.27 15.69
N ASN A 327 -21.98 16.30 14.76
CA ASN A 327 -21.60 14.91 15.05
C ASN A 327 -20.32 14.44 14.35
N GLN A 328 -19.56 15.34 13.73
CA GLN A 328 -18.21 15.01 13.26
C GLN A 328 -17.21 15.30 14.37
N GLN A 329 -16.87 14.28 15.13
CA GLN A 329 -15.64 14.28 15.92
C GLN A 329 -14.48 14.61 14.99
N ASN A 330 -13.72 15.63 15.37
CA ASN A 330 -12.59 16.19 14.66
C ASN A 330 -11.67 15.09 14.09
N THR A 331 -11.76 14.85 12.79
CA THR A 331 -10.71 14.11 12.09
C THR A 331 -9.50 15.04 11.99
N VAL A 332 -8.47 14.73 12.75
CA VAL A 332 -7.22 15.50 12.97
C VAL A 332 -6.34 15.63 11.71
N PHE A 333 -6.86 15.37 10.52
CA PHE A 333 -6.12 15.41 9.26
C PHE A 333 -6.46 16.60 8.35
N SER A 334 -7.00 17.70 8.91
CA SER A 334 -7.44 18.85 8.09
C SER A 334 -6.33 19.76 7.55
N ASP A 335 -5.07 19.66 8.01
CA ASP A 335 -4.04 20.66 7.70
C ASP A 335 -2.68 20.09 7.26
N VAL A 336 -2.64 19.29 6.20
CA VAL A 336 -1.36 18.93 5.59
C VAL A 336 -1.33 19.37 4.12
N PRO A 337 -0.61 20.46 3.76
CA PRO A 337 -0.43 20.85 2.38
C PRO A 337 0.51 19.85 1.69
N SER A 338 0.04 19.13 0.68
CA SER A 338 0.90 18.33 -0.17
C SER A 338 1.00 18.96 -1.56
N LYS A 339 2.17 19.48 -1.90
CA LYS A 339 2.51 19.79 -3.29
C LYS A 339 2.83 18.48 -4.01
N ARG A 340 1.92 17.99 -4.82
CA ARG A 340 2.17 16.85 -5.71
C ARG A 340 2.29 17.35 -7.14
N ALA A 341 3.49 17.30 -7.70
CA ALA A 341 3.75 17.66 -9.08
C ALA A 341 3.64 16.43 -10.01
N SER A 342 3.04 16.62 -11.13
CA SER A 342 2.84 15.90 -12.38
C SER A 342 1.47 15.26 -12.61
N VAL A 343 1.17 14.07 -12.31
CA VAL A 343 -0.19 13.48 -12.53
C VAL A 343 -1.16 13.90 -11.43
N TYR A 344 -0.63 14.27 -10.27
CA TYR A 344 -1.37 14.75 -9.12
C TYR A 344 -1.27 16.27 -8.90
N SER A 345 -0.56 17.01 -9.76
CA SER A 345 -0.28 18.44 -9.57
C SER A 345 -1.46 19.38 -9.80
N ARG A 346 -2.62 18.89 -10.21
CA ARG A 346 -3.87 19.67 -10.23
C ARG A 346 -4.66 19.63 -8.93
N ALA A 347 -4.19 18.89 -7.93
CA ALA A 347 -4.80 18.79 -6.61
C ALA A 347 -4.06 19.69 -5.60
N GLU A 348 -3.73 20.92 -5.99
CA GLU A 348 -3.18 21.93 -5.06
C GLU A 348 -4.19 22.39 -4.00
N GLU A 349 -5.48 22.08 -4.17
CA GLU A 349 -6.50 22.19 -3.14
C GLU A 349 -6.94 20.78 -2.75
N ARG A 350 -6.73 20.39 -1.49
CA ARG A 350 -7.36 19.18 -0.95
C ARG A 350 -8.84 19.25 -1.23
N ILE A 351 -9.36 18.17 -1.79
CA ILE A 351 -10.80 18.03 -1.95
C ILE A 351 -11.39 18.03 -0.54
N PRO A 352 -12.18 19.05 -0.16
CA PRO A 352 -12.74 19.11 1.18
C PRO A 352 -13.56 17.87 1.50
N GLY A 353 -13.51 17.36 2.74
CA GLY A 353 -14.31 16.22 3.17
C GLY A 353 -15.81 16.37 2.87
N VAL A 354 -16.30 17.61 2.84
CA VAL A 354 -17.65 17.98 2.40
C VAL A 354 -17.96 17.51 0.96
N LEU A 355 -16.98 17.56 0.04
CA LEU A 355 -17.19 17.12 -1.35
C LEU A 355 -17.31 15.59 -1.46
N TYR A 356 -16.55 14.83 -0.68
CA TYR A 356 -16.74 13.37 -0.62
C TYR A 356 -18.12 13.00 -0.06
N ALA A 357 -18.57 13.68 1.00
CA ALA A 357 -19.93 13.50 1.53
C ALA A 357 -21.01 13.89 0.52
N ALA A 358 -20.76 14.91 -0.30
CA ALA A 358 -21.67 15.30 -1.40
C ALA A 358 -21.75 14.26 -2.49
N THR A 359 -20.61 13.70 -2.93
CA THR A 359 -20.59 12.64 -3.93
C THR A 359 -21.26 11.37 -3.41
N GLU A 360 -21.07 11.03 -2.14
CA GLU A 360 -21.75 9.89 -1.52
C GLU A 360 -23.27 10.07 -1.53
N ARG A 361 -23.77 11.25 -1.16
CA ARG A 361 -25.20 11.58 -1.25
C ARG A 361 -25.72 11.51 -2.69
N ALA A 362 -25.02 12.11 -3.65
CA ALA A 362 -25.39 12.08 -5.05
C ALA A 362 -25.44 10.64 -5.59
N ALA A 363 -24.43 9.83 -5.28
CA ALA A 363 -24.38 8.43 -5.65
C ALA A 363 -25.49 7.61 -5.01
N SER A 364 -25.92 7.93 -3.77
CA SER A 364 -26.99 7.22 -3.06
C SER A 364 -28.37 7.45 -3.66
N VAL A 365 -28.59 8.59 -4.35
CA VAL A 365 -29.85 8.91 -5.03
C VAL A 365 -30.02 8.07 -6.32
N ALA A 366 -28.93 7.74 -7.01
CA ALA A 366 -28.98 6.93 -8.21
C ALA A 366 -29.26 5.45 -7.87
N SER A 367 -30.04 4.79 -8.71
CA SER A 367 -30.33 3.38 -8.55
C SER A 367 -29.08 2.50 -8.74
N PRO A 368 -28.99 1.35 -8.04
CA PRO A 368 -27.97 0.34 -8.29
C PRO A 368 -27.84 -0.03 -9.77
N GLY A 369 -26.59 -0.13 -10.26
CA GLY A 369 -26.29 -0.34 -11.67
C GLY A 369 -26.21 0.95 -12.48
N SER A 370 -26.31 2.16 -11.86
CA SER A 370 -26.01 3.46 -12.46
C SER A 370 -26.69 3.72 -13.81
N GLY A 371 -27.97 3.33 -13.97
CA GLY A 371 -28.67 3.43 -15.26
C GLY A 371 -28.00 2.65 -16.42
N GLY A 372 -27.11 1.72 -16.10
CA GLY A 372 -26.32 0.95 -17.06
C GLY A 372 -24.99 1.60 -17.46
N VAL A 373 -24.63 2.73 -16.89
CA VAL A 373 -23.31 3.36 -17.07
C VAL A 373 -22.24 2.51 -16.38
N ILE A 374 -21.12 2.27 -17.06
CA ILE A 374 -19.98 1.55 -16.50
C ILE A 374 -18.75 2.45 -16.57
N PHE A 375 -18.15 2.67 -15.42
CA PHE A 375 -16.83 3.30 -15.29
C PHE A 375 -15.74 2.26 -15.23
N THR A 376 -14.63 2.46 -15.96
CA THR A 376 -13.42 1.65 -15.86
C THR A 376 -12.32 2.48 -15.18
N PRO A 377 -11.78 2.05 -14.01
CA PRO A 377 -10.95 2.90 -13.15
C PRO A 377 -9.47 2.99 -13.57
N TRP A 378 -9.09 2.63 -14.79
CA TRP A 378 -7.71 2.46 -15.24
C TRP A 378 -7.03 3.78 -15.63
N LEU A 379 -7.07 4.81 -14.77
CA LEU A 379 -6.51 6.14 -15.06
C LEU A 379 -5.02 6.09 -15.41
N ASN A 380 -4.28 5.16 -14.81
CA ASN A 380 -2.84 5.00 -14.97
C ASN A 380 -2.41 3.58 -15.35
N GLY A 381 -3.26 2.87 -16.10
CA GLY A 381 -3.07 1.44 -16.36
C GLY A 381 -3.59 0.56 -15.24
N GLU A 382 -3.19 -0.73 -15.24
CA GLU A 382 -3.52 -1.68 -14.19
C GLU A 382 -2.36 -2.64 -13.93
N ARG A 383 -2.21 -3.11 -12.66
CA ARG A 383 -1.17 -4.06 -12.23
C ARG A 383 -1.71 -5.47 -12.02
N SER A 384 -2.83 -5.61 -11.33
CA SER A 384 -3.47 -6.89 -11.03
C SER A 384 -4.98 -6.78 -11.25
N PRO A 385 -5.64 -7.83 -11.76
CA PRO A 385 -5.12 -9.13 -12.18
C PRO A 385 -4.55 -9.16 -13.60
N VAL A 386 -4.30 -8.00 -14.20
CA VAL A 386 -3.66 -7.86 -15.53
C VAL A 386 -2.57 -6.80 -15.43
N ASP A 387 -1.39 -7.11 -15.94
CA ASP A 387 -0.28 -6.15 -16.01
C ASP A 387 -0.34 -5.42 -17.37
N ASP A 388 -1.10 -4.32 -17.42
CA ASP A 388 -1.29 -3.53 -18.64
C ASP A 388 -1.28 -2.01 -18.35
N HIS A 389 -0.09 -1.42 -18.45
CA HIS A 389 0.13 0.02 -18.25
C HIS A 389 -0.46 0.89 -19.37
N THR A 390 -0.91 0.29 -20.47
CA THR A 390 -1.49 1.02 -21.59
C THR A 390 -2.98 1.32 -21.40
N LEU A 391 -3.66 0.66 -20.48
CA LEU A 391 -5.07 0.91 -20.18
C LEU A 391 -5.31 2.35 -19.74
N ARG A 392 -6.51 2.86 -20.05
CA ARG A 392 -6.99 4.17 -19.58
C ARG A 392 -8.44 4.07 -19.14
N ALA A 393 -8.82 4.95 -18.20
CA ALA A 393 -10.18 5.05 -17.69
C ALA A 393 -11.18 5.46 -18.78
N GLY A 394 -12.44 5.10 -18.55
CA GLY A 394 -13.53 5.47 -19.46
C GLY A 394 -14.90 5.39 -18.79
N LEU A 395 -15.83 6.20 -19.30
CA LEU A 395 -17.27 6.11 -19.03
C LEU A 395 -17.95 5.51 -20.25
N HIS A 396 -18.66 4.42 -20.07
CA HIS A 396 -19.29 3.65 -21.15
C HIS A 396 -20.79 3.66 -21.03
N ASN A 397 -21.49 3.56 -22.18
CA ASN A 397 -22.96 3.52 -22.28
C ASN A 397 -23.66 4.81 -21.82
N LEU A 398 -23.08 5.97 -22.11
CA LEU A 398 -23.74 7.26 -21.87
C LEU A 398 -24.87 7.50 -22.87
N SER A 399 -25.95 8.11 -22.41
CA SER A 399 -27.08 8.55 -23.23
C SER A 399 -27.49 9.98 -22.89
N LEU A 400 -28.40 10.56 -23.65
CA LEU A 400 -28.97 11.88 -23.35
C LEU A 400 -29.78 11.91 -22.04
N TYR A 401 -30.13 10.74 -21.49
CA TYR A 401 -30.90 10.60 -20.27
C TYR A 401 -30.01 10.30 -19.04
N THR A 402 -28.71 10.11 -19.25
CA THR A 402 -27.77 9.83 -18.15
C THR A 402 -27.68 11.03 -17.22
N THR A 403 -27.94 10.82 -15.95
CA THR A 403 -27.88 11.84 -14.91
C THR A 403 -26.51 11.95 -14.27
N GLN A 404 -26.21 13.11 -13.67
CA GLN A 404 -24.96 13.30 -12.92
C GLN A 404 -24.82 12.31 -11.75
N ASN A 405 -25.92 12.01 -11.05
CA ASN A 405 -25.91 11.05 -9.95
C ASN A 405 -25.52 9.64 -10.41
N GLU A 406 -25.99 9.22 -11.59
CA GLU A 406 -25.59 7.95 -12.20
C GLU A 406 -24.11 7.94 -12.58
N LEU A 407 -23.58 9.05 -13.11
CA LEU A 407 -22.15 9.18 -13.39
C LEU A 407 -21.31 9.04 -12.13
N ILE A 408 -21.66 9.74 -11.06
CA ILE A 408 -20.95 9.67 -9.79
C ILE A 408 -21.03 8.25 -9.21
N ARG A 409 -22.22 7.65 -9.16
CA ARG A 409 -22.40 6.27 -8.68
C ARG A 409 -21.60 5.27 -9.49
N SER A 410 -21.52 5.43 -10.82
CA SER A 410 -20.77 4.53 -11.69
C SER A 410 -19.28 4.48 -11.35
N ILE A 411 -18.71 5.55 -10.78
CA ILE A 411 -17.30 5.57 -10.32
C ILE A 411 -17.14 4.66 -9.10
N TYR A 412 -18.04 4.76 -8.10
CA TYR A 412 -18.04 3.87 -6.94
C TYR A 412 -18.19 2.40 -7.36
N GLU A 413 -19.14 2.13 -8.28
CA GLU A 413 -19.40 0.78 -8.80
C GLU A 413 -18.26 0.25 -9.67
N GLY A 414 -17.62 1.12 -10.48
CA GLY A 414 -16.51 0.75 -11.33
C GLY A 414 -15.26 0.31 -10.53
N VAL A 415 -14.95 1.02 -9.44
CA VAL A 415 -13.90 0.60 -8.51
C VAL A 415 -14.27 -0.73 -7.85
N ALA A 416 -15.53 -0.93 -7.45
CA ALA A 416 -15.99 -2.19 -6.88
C ALA A 416 -15.94 -3.35 -7.89
N PHE A 417 -16.23 -3.11 -9.19
CA PHE A 417 -16.03 -4.13 -10.24
C PHE A 417 -14.56 -4.51 -10.41
N ASN A 418 -13.66 -3.53 -10.30
CA ASN A 418 -12.22 -3.81 -10.32
C ASN A 418 -11.83 -4.67 -9.10
N SER A 419 -12.31 -4.31 -7.90
CA SER A 419 -12.11 -5.11 -6.68
C SER A 419 -12.67 -6.53 -6.82
N LYS A 420 -13.83 -6.71 -7.50
CA LYS A 420 -14.39 -8.03 -7.80
C LYS A 420 -13.47 -8.83 -8.71
N TRP A 421 -12.89 -8.20 -9.72
CA TRP A 421 -11.95 -8.85 -10.63
C TRP A 421 -10.70 -9.33 -9.91
N LEU A 422 -10.17 -8.51 -9.00
CA LEU A 422 -9.03 -8.88 -8.16
C LEU A 422 -9.39 -9.99 -7.18
N LEU A 423 -10.56 -9.91 -6.51
CA LEU A 423 -11.03 -10.94 -5.59
C LEU A 423 -11.15 -12.31 -6.27
N ASP A 424 -11.72 -12.36 -7.48
CA ASP A 424 -11.83 -13.60 -8.24
C ASP A 424 -10.44 -14.22 -8.53
N ALA A 425 -9.44 -13.37 -8.81
CA ALA A 425 -8.08 -13.81 -9.05
C ALA A 425 -7.40 -14.29 -7.75
N VAL A 426 -7.58 -13.59 -6.63
CA VAL A 426 -7.06 -13.97 -5.30
C VAL A 426 -7.69 -15.26 -4.81
N GLU A 427 -9.01 -15.42 -4.93
CA GLU A 427 -9.71 -16.68 -4.57
C GLU A 427 -9.22 -17.86 -5.43
N SER A 428 -9.02 -17.63 -6.73
CA SER A 428 -8.42 -18.64 -7.63
C SER A 428 -6.97 -18.97 -7.25
N PHE A 429 -6.20 -17.96 -6.86
CA PHE A 429 -4.82 -18.12 -6.41
C PHE A 429 -4.74 -18.90 -5.11
N THR A 430 -5.55 -18.57 -4.11
CA THR A 430 -5.57 -19.24 -2.81
C THR A 430 -6.29 -20.59 -2.86
N GLY A 431 -7.15 -20.82 -3.85
CA GLY A 431 -8.05 -21.98 -3.92
C GLY A 431 -9.15 -21.95 -2.86
N ARG A 432 -9.40 -20.79 -2.26
CA ARG A 432 -10.37 -20.58 -1.19
C ARG A 432 -11.27 -19.39 -1.49
N ARG A 433 -12.56 -19.56 -1.23
CA ARG A 433 -13.55 -18.49 -1.25
C ARG A 433 -13.60 -17.87 0.14
N CYS A 434 -13.48 -16.54 0.25
CA CYS A 434 -13.71 -15.85 1.51
C CYS A 434 -15.20 -15.61 1.76
N ASN A 435 -15.61 -15.50 3.01
CA ASN A 435 -16.97 -15.14 3.39
C ASN A 435 -17.10 -13.63 3.65
N SER A 436 -16.05 -13.03 4.16
CA SER A 436 -16.01 -11.62 4.52
C SER A 436 -14.64 -11.01 4.26
N LEU A 437 -14.59 -9.68 4.11
CA LEU A 437 -13.37 -8.91 4.02
C LEU A 437 -13.39 -7.81 5.08
N ALA A 438 -12.31 -7.68 5.84
CA ALA A 438 -12.05 -6.49 6.63
C ALA A 438 -11.84 -5.31 5.67
N PHE A 439 -12.43 -4.14 5.94
CA PHE A 439 -12.39 -3.00 5.02
C PHE A 439 -11.66 -1.83 5.68
N ILE A 440 -10.56 -1.40 5.07
CA ILE A 440 -9.67 -0.36 5.60
C ILE A 440 -9.34 0.70 4.53
N GLY A 441 -8.64 1.76 4.94
CA GLY A 441 -8.30 2.90 4.09
C GLY A 441 -9.39 3.97 4.04
N GLY A 442 -9.16 5.04 3.27
CA GLY A 442 -10.09 6.17 3.18
C GLY A 442 -11.48 5.79 2.66
N GLY A 443 -11.55 4.83 1.73
CA GLY A 443 -12.81 4.32 1.18
C GLY A 443 -13.71 3.63 2.22
N ALA A 444 -13.13 3.06 3.27
CA ALA A 444 -13.87 2.40 4.33
C ALA A 444 -14.66 3.36 5.24
N GLN A 445 -14.39 4.66 5.14
CA GLN A 445 -15.18 5.70 5.83
C GLN A 445 -16.56 5.92 5.18
N SER A 446 -16.75 5.47 3.92
CA SER A 446 -18.00 5.59 3.18
C SER A 446 -18.91 4.39 3.41
N ALA A 447 -20.03 4.60 4.07
CA ALA A 447 -21.05 3.56 4.25
C ALA A 447 -21.64 3.08 2.91
N LEU A 448 -21.80 3.99 1.95
CA LEU A 448 -22.26 3.65 0.60
C LEU A 448 -21.23 2.77 -0.12
N TRP A 449 -19.94 3.09 -0.01
CA TRP A 449 -18.91 2.29 -0.70
C TRP A 449 -18.79 0.89 -0.10
N ALA A 450 -18.91 0.78 1.25
CA ALA A 450 -18.99 -0.51 1.92
C ALA A 450 -20.19 -1.34 1.42
N ARG A 451 -21.37 -0.71 1.27
CA ARG A 451 -22.57 -1.34 0.72
C ARG A 451 -22.36 -1.80 -0.73
N ILE A 452 -21.86 -0.91 -1.60
CA ILE A 452 -21.60 -1.24 -3.01
C ILE A 452 -20.59 -2.39 -3.13
N HIS A 453 -19.52 -2.41 -2.32
CA HIS A 453 -18.58 -3.53 -2.32
C HIS A 453 -19.25 -4.82 -1.85
N ALA A 454 -20.05 -4.80 -0.79
CA ALA A 454 -20.78 -5.99 -0.35
C ALA A 454 -21.63 -6.57 -1.47
N ASP A 455 -22.43 -5.72 -2.13
CA ASP A 455 -23.37 -6.13 -3.18
C ASP A 455 -22.64 -6.59 -4.47
N VAL A 456 -21.53 -5.92 -4.86
CA VAL A 456 -20.74 -6.29 -6.05
C VAL A 456 -19.91 -7.54 -5.81
N LEU A 457 -19.22 -7.63 -4.66
CA LEU A 457 -18.38 -8.78 -4.34
C LEU A 457 -19.18 -10.02 -3.93
N GLN A 458 -20.44 -9.85 -3.51
CA GLN A 458 -21.27 -10.89 -2.91
C GLN A 458 -20.56 -11.53 -1.70
N ARG A 459 -20.01 -10.68 -0.84
CA ARG A 459 -19.27 -10.99 0.40
C ARG A 459 -19.66 -9.99 1.48
N ASP A 460 -19.59 -10.42 2.72
CA ASP A 460 -19.73 -9.49 3.83
C ASP A 460 -18.54 -8.52 3.84
N ILE A 461 -18.82 -7.25 4.01
CA ILE A 461 -17.81 -6.20 4.21
C ILE A 461 -17.86 -5.76 5.67
N ILE A 462 -16.71 -5.76 6.33
CA ILE A 462 -16.58 -5.41 7.75
C ILE A 462 -15.66 -4.19 7.84
N PRO A 463 -16.22 -2.95 7.86
CA PRO A 463 -15.39 -1.77 8.09
C PRO A 463 -14.67 -1.87 9.43
N VAL A 464 -13.38 -1.57 9.41
CA VAL A 464 -12.58 -1.49 10.63
C VAL A 464 -12.75 -0.10 11.23
N ASP A 465 -12.80 0.00 12.55
CA ASP A 465 -12.84 1.30 13.23
C ASP A 465 -11.54 2.05 12.98
N GLU A 466 -11.64 3.36 12.75
CA GLU A 466 -10.50 4.22 12.35
C GLU A 466 -9.68 3.61 11.19
N PRO A 467 -10.32 3.34 10.04
CA PRO A 467 -9.76 2.53 8.97
C PRO A 467 -8.52 3.15 8.31
N ILE A 468 -8.33 4.46 8.39
CA ILE A 468 -7.13 5.16 7.92
C ILE A 468 -5.92 4.95 8.83
N LEU A 469 -6.13 4.54 10.07
CA LEU A 469 -5.07 4.27 11.04
C LEU A 469 -4.62 2.80 11.05
N ALA A 470 -5.12 1.97 10.12
CA ALA A 470 -4.78 0.55 10.07
C ALA A 470 -3.26 0.30 10.01
N ASN A 471 -2.51 1.07 9.21
CA ASN A 471 -1.07 0.89 9.09
C ASN A 471 -0.34 1.15 10.42
N VAL A 472 -0.64 2.25 11.08
CA VAL A 472 0.02 2.58 12.35
C VAL A 472 -0.43 1.66 13.49
N ARG A 473 -1.71 1.21 13.47
CA ARG A 473 -2.20 0.15 14.37
C ARG A 473 -1.43 -1.14 14.16
N GLY A 474 -1.25 -1.56 12.90
CA GLY A 474 -0.50 -2.76 12.54
C GLY A 474 0.95 -2.72 13.03
N ALA A 475 1.64 -1.59 12.86
CA ALA A 475 2.99 -1.41 13.38
C ALA A 475 3.05 -1.57 14.92
N GLY A 476 2.09 -0.99 15.64
CA GLY A 476 1.99 -1.13 17.10
C GLY A 476 1.70 -2.58 17.53
N LEU A 477 0.79 -3.29 16.83
CA LEU A 477 0.51 -4.70 17.09
C LEU A 477 1.71 -5.61 16.80
N LEU A 478 2.48 -5.32 15.74
CA LEU A 478 3.74 -6.01 15.46
C LEU A 478 4.78 -5.77 16.57
N ALA A 479 4.83 -4.57 17.14
CA ALA A 479 5.69 -4.30 18.30
C ALA A 479 5.27 -5.11 19.54
N TRP A 480 3.97 -5.20 19.83
CA TRP A 480 3.45 -6.06 20.91
C TRP A 480 3.77 -7.54 20.69
N LEU A 481 3.68 -8.04 19.45
CA LEU A 481 4.11 -9.40 19.08
C LEU A 481 5.61 -9.60 19.35
N ALA A 482 6.46 -8.65 18.91
CA ALA A 482 7.91 -8.75 19.02
C ALA A 482 8.38 -8.82 20.49
N VAL A 483 7.72 -8.10 21.40
CA VAL A 483 8.02 -8.17 22.84
C VAL A 483 7.31 -9.31 23.56
N GLY A 484 6.57 -10.17 22.84
CA GLY A 484 5.91 -11.35 23.37
C GLY A 484 4.74 -11.07 24.31
N ARG A 485 4.12 -9.89 24.22
CA ARG A 485 2.96 -9.51 25.04
C ARG A 485 1.65 -10.03 24.49
N ILE A 486 1.59 -10.29 23.19
CA ILE A 486 0.45 -10.88 22.48
C ILE A 486 0.94 -11.96 21.53
N GLN A 487 0.02 -12.80 21.06
CA GLN A 487 0.24 -13.75 19.97
C GLN A 487 -0.54 -13.30 18.72
N ALA A 488 -0.18 -13.79 17.54
CA ALA A 488 -0.85 -13.39 16.29
C ALA A 488 -2.37 -13.65 16.33
N GLY A 489 -2.81 -14.75 16.93
CA GLY A 489 -4.24 -15.07 17.09
C GLY A 489 -5.03 -14.12 17.99
N ASP A 490 -4.36 -13.35 18.85
CA ASP A 490 -5.04 -12.37 19.73
C ASP A 490 -5.47 -11.12 18.95
N ILE A 491 -4.77 -10.80 17.87
CA ILE A 491 -4.95 -9.55 17.10
C ILE A 491 -6.36 -9.40 16.55
N HIS A 492 -6.99 -10.50 16.11
CA HIS A 492 -8.36 -10.47 15.61
C HIS A 492 -9.34 -9.87 16.64
N GLY A 493 -9.17 -10.18 17.91
CA GLY A 493 -9.99 -9.65 19.01
C GLY A 493 -9.61 -8.25 19.48
N MET A 494 -8.45 -7.73 19.04
CA MET A 494 -7.93 -6.41 19.45
C MET A 494 -8.29 -5.30 18.47
N VAL A 495 -8.73 -5.65 17.26
CA VAL A 495 -9.11 -4.66 16.23
C VAL A 495 -10.62 -4.48 16.29
N ALA A 496 -11.05 -3.29 16.72
CA ALA A 496 -12.46 -2.94 16.75
C ALA A 496 -13.00 -2.79 15.32
N THR A 497 -14.23 -3.25 15.11
CA THR A 497 -14.90 -3.24 13.80
C THR A 497 -16.28 -2.61 13.90
N GLY A 498 -16.67 -1.91 12.84
CA GLY A 498 -18.03 -1.38 12.68
C GLY A 498 -19.06 -2.45 12.33
N THR A 499 -20.23 -2.00 11.94
CA THR A 499 -21.33 -2.90 11.58
C THR A 499 -21.01 -3.65 10.29
N ARG A 500 -21.14 -4.97 10.34
CA ARG A 500 -21.04 -5.85 9.17
C ARG A 500 -22.09 -5.49 8.11
N VAL A 501 -21.66 -5.33 6.89
CA VAL A 501 -22.51 -5.03 5.72
C VAL A 501 -22.66 -6.30 4.89
N THR A 502 -23.84 -6.91 4.96
CA THR A 502 -24.16 -8.14 4.21
C THR A 502 -24.71 -7.78 2.83
N PRO A 503 -24.34 -8.49 1.74
CA PRO A 503 -24.85 -8.21 0.40
C PRO A 503 -26.38 -8.37 0.31
N ASP A 504 -26.99 -7.52 -0.51
CA ASP A 504 -28.41 -7.63 -0.85
C ASP A 504 -28.59 -8.63 -2.00
N PRO A 505 -29.25 -9.78 -1.77
CA PRO A 505 -29.41 -10.79 -2.79
C PRO A 505 -30.26 -10.33 -3.98
N ASP A 506 -31.16 -9.35 -3.80
CA ASP A 506 -32.00 -8.81 -4.85
C ASP A 506 -31.21 -7.97 -5.86
N LEU A 507 -30.04 -7.42 -5.44
CA LEU A 507 -29.14 -6.66 -6.29
C LEU A 507 -28.12 -7.53 -7.05
N ALA A 508 -27.94 -8.79 -6.67
CA ALA A 508 -26.97 -9.69 -7.28
C ALA A 508 -27.11 -9.76 -8.82
N PRO A 509 -28.30 -9.92 -9.42
CA PRO A 509 -28.43 -10.00 -10.89
C PRO A 509 -27.99 -8.71 -11.60
N ILE A 510 -28.22 -7.54 -10.98
CA ILE A 510 -27.83 -6.23 -11.53
C ILE A 510 -26.29 -6.14 -11.58
N TYR A 511 -25.62 -6.42 -10.47
CA TYR A 511 -24.17 -6.30 -10.37
C TYR A 511 -23.43 -7.41 -11.11
N GLU A 512 -23.96 -8.64 -11.16
CA GLU A 512 -23.40 -9.69 -12.02
C GLU A 512 -23.45 -9.31 -13.51
N SER A 513 -24.56 -8.73 -13.95
CA SER A 513 -24.70 -8.24 -15.33
C SER A 513 -23.73 -7.08 -15.61
N GLY A 514 -23.60 -6.13 -14.66
CA GLY A 514 -22.66 -5.02 -14.74
C GLY A 514 -21.20 -5.51 -14.82
N TYR A 515 -20.82 -6.44 -13.96
CA TYR A 515 -19.47 -7.01 -13.93
C TYR A 515 -19.13 -7.77 -15.23
N LYS A 516 -20.05 -8.54 -15.79
CA LYS A 516 -19.82 -9.20 -17.09
C LYS A 516 -19.53 -8.20 -18.19
N ARG A 517 -20.27 -7.08 -18.24
CA ARG A 517 -20.05 -6.00 -19.21
C ARG A 517 -18.71 -5.29 -18.95
N TYR A 518 -18.34 -5.07 -17.69
CA TYR A 518 -17.05 -4.51 -17.30
C TYR A 518 -15.88 -5.35 -17.86
N ILE A 519 -15.90 -6.66 -17.67
CA ILE A 519 -14.90 -7.59 -18.21
C ILE A 519 -14.92 -7.61 -19.75
N ASP A 520 -16.10 -7.52 -20.38
CA ASP A 520 -16.21 -7.47 -21.85
C ASP A 520 -15.64 -6.17 -22.42
N ILE A 521 -15.81 -5.04 -21.72
CA ILE A 521 -15.17 -3.76 -22.10
C ILE A 521 -13.65 -3.94 -22.11
N TYR A 522 -13.05 -4.48 -21.05
CA TYR A 522 -11.61 -4.76 -21.00
C TYR A 522 -11.18 -5.62 -22.22
N LYS A 523 -11.83 -6.77 -22.43
CA LYS A 523 -11.47 -7.71 -23.52
C LYS A 523 -11.52 -7.07 -24.90
N LYS A 524 -12.43 -6.11 -25.12
CA LYS A 524 -12.62 -5.46 -26.42
C LYS A 524 -11.75 -4.22 -26.59
N THR A 525 -11.41 -3.52 -25.52
CA THR A 525 -10.74 -2.20 -25.60
C THR A 525 -9.24 -2.23 -25.31
N HIS A 526 -8.70 -3.22 -24.58
CA HIS A 526 -7.27 -3.28 -24.25
C HIS A 526 -6.36 -3.18 -25.49
N GLY A 527 -6.72 -3.80 -26.60
CA GLY A 527 -5.96 -3.70 -27.84
C GLY A 527 -6.03 -2.30 -28.50
N ILE A 528 -7.05 -1.51 -28.20
CA ILE A 528 -7.15 -0.10 -28.62
C ILE A 528 -6.17 0.73 -27.81
N TYR A 529 -6.20 0.58 -26.48
CA TYR A 529 -5.32 1.30 -25.57
C TYR A 529 -3.84 1.03 -25.84
N ARG A 530 -3.47 -0.22 -26.14
CA ARG A 530 -2.10 -0.55 -26.60
C ARG A 530 -1.65 0.26 -27.81
N ARG A 531 -2.53 0.49 -28.79
CA ARG A 531 -2.18 1.30 -29.97
C ARG A 531 -2.12 2.79 -29.68
N LEU A 532 -2.85 3.27 -28.67
CA LEU A 532 -2.88 4.70 -28.33
C LEU A 532 -1.75 5.09 -27.37
N ASN A 533 -1.28 4.17 -26.53
CA ASN A 533 -0.42 4.47 -25.39
C ASN A 533 0.86 3.61 -25.33
N ALA A 534 1.16 2.85 -26.40
CA ALA A 534 2.40 2.06 -26.53
C ALA A 534 3.62 2.93 -26.90
#